data_4318830a8c5feff68aad785099a8df18
#
_entry.id   4318830a8c5feff68aad785099a8df18
#
_cell.length_a   1.000
_cell.length_b   1.000
_cell.length_c   1.000
_cell.angle_alpha   90.00
_cell.angle_beta   90.00
_cell.angle_gamma   90.00
#
_symmetry.space_group_name_H-M   'P 1'
#
loop_
_entity.id
_entity.type
_entity.pdbx_description
1 polymer ?
#
loop_
_entity_poly.entity_id
_entity_poly.type
_entity_poly.pdbx_seq_one_letter_code
_entity_poly.pdbx_strand_id
1 'polypeptide(L)'
;MNKRKRQTESLTLRLDKGLLDKLHKESEQKMVSINSLTNQIISSYIKLYSPAQRAGITFIPKSVLIPIIDSLAEYQIANIAEVFRKNGYEETLLMMSKDYSLSVILDLFDSWLNVSNMQFDRVSGENSLTYIINHG
;
A
#
# COMPACT_ATOMS: atom_id res chain seq x y z
N MET A 1 12.50 -24.43 8.08
CA MET A 1 11.89 -23.06 8.09
C MET A 1 10.98 -22.93 9.30
N ASN A 2 11.41 -22.16 10.29
CA ASN A 2 10.65 -21.97 11.53
C ASN A 2 9.57 -20.92 11.27
N LYS A 3 8.32 -21.33 11.06
CA LYS A 3 7.17 -20.41 10.98
C LYS A 3 7.03 -19.75 12.35
N ARG A 4 7.50 -18.50 12.49
CA ARG A 4 7.20 -17.70 13.69
C ARG A 4 5.67 -17.65 13.85
N LYS A 5 5.18 -18.29 14.90
CA LYS A 5 3.76 -18.23 15.30
C LYS A 5 3.44 -16.76 15.56
N ARG A 6 2.53 -16.16 14.76
CA ARG A 6 2.07 -14.78 15.02
C ARG A 6 1.44 -14.76 16.40
N GLN A 7 2.03 -14.01 17.32
CA GLN A 7 1.39 -13.70 18.60
C GLN A 7 0.21 -12.76 18.32
N THR A 8 -0.98 -13.10 18.80
CA THR A 8 -2.18 -12.28 18.67
C THR A 8 -2.67 -11.90 20.04
N GLU A 9 -3.07 -10.64 20.20
CA GLU A 9 -3.69 -10.10 21.40
C GLU A 9 -5.10 -9.62 21.06
N SER A 10 -5.99 -9.62 22.05
CA SER A 10 -7.38 -9.18 21.86
C SER A 10 -7.50 -7.68 22.08
N LEU A 11 -8.24 -7.02 21.20
CA LEU A 11 -8.61 -5.61 21.32
C LEU A 11 -10.14 -5.49 21.21
N THR A 12 -10.75 -4.77 22.15
CA THR A 12 -12.19 -4.47 22.11
C THR A 12 -12.38 -3.03 21.59
N LEU A 13 -13.17 -2.89 20.52
CA LEU A 13 -13.51 -1.61 19.93
C LEU A 13 -14.99 -1.29 20.19
N ARG A 14 -15.29 -0.03 20.51
CA ARG A 14 -16.65 0.50 20.52
C ARG A 14 -16.80 1.40 19.29
N LEU A 15 -17.69 1.02 18.39
CA LEU A 15 -18.00 1.75 17.16
C LEU A 15 -19.42 2.30 17.23
N ASP A 16 -19.67 3.42 16.56
CA ASP A 16 -21.06 3.83 16.34
C ASP A 16 -21.76 2.83 15.41
N LYS A 17 -23.10 2.79 15.54
CA LYS A 17 -23.90 1.81 14.80
C LYS A 17 -23.75 1.95 13.29
N GLY A 18 -23.73 3.18 12.77
CA GLY A 18 -23.64 3.42 11.32
C GLY A 18 -22.31 2.97 10.74
N LEU A 19 -21.21 3.11 11.49
CA LEU A 19 -19.89 2.61 11.08
C LEU A 19 -19.85 1.07 11.14
N LEU A 20 -20.43 0.49 12.20
CA LEU A 20 -20.49 -0.96 12.34
C LEU A 20 -21.31 -1.62 11.21
N ASP A 21 -22.47 -1.03 10.85
CA ASP A 21 -23.29 -1.53 9.75
C ASP A 21 -22.55 -1.47 8.39
N LYS A 22 -21.80 -0.40 8.14
CA LYS A 22 -20.95 -0.29 6.95
C LYS A 22 -19.84 -1.34 6.94
N LEU A 23 -19.21 -1.57 8.07
CA LEU A 23 -18.14 -2.57 8.20
C LEU A 23 -18.68 -4.00 7.95
N HIS A 24 -19.87 -4.33 8.45
CA HIS A 24 -20.54 -5.58 8.16
C HIS A 24 -20.78 -5.75 6.66
N LYS A 25 -21.42 -4.76 6.03
CA LYS A 25 -21.71 -4.79 4.59
C LYS A 25 -20.44 -4.99 3.75
N GLU A 26 -19.34 -4.30 4.10
CA GLU A 26 -18.08 -4.43 3.38
C GLU A 26 -17.43 -5.81 3.60
N SER A 27 -17.52 -6.37 4.81
CA SER A 27 -17.00 -7.72 5.09
C SER A 27 -17.75 -8.78 4.29
N GLU A 28 -19.07 -8.66 4.15
CA GLU A 28 -19.89 -9.53 3.30
C GLU A 28 -19.52 -9.40 1.82
N GLN A 29 -19.39 -8.18 1.30
CA GLN A 29 -18.98 -7.94 -0.09
C GLN A 29 -17.62 -8.54 -0.42
N LYS A 30 -16.68 -8.49 0.53
CA LYS A 30 -15.33 -9.06 0.38
C LYS A 30 -15.23 -10.52 0.76
N MET A 31 -16.33 -11.14 1.21
CA MET A 31 -16.38 -12.54 1.67
C MET A 31 -15.33 -12.85 2.74
N VAL A 32 -15.10 -11.91 3.67
CA VAL A 32 -14.17 -12.08 4.80
C VAL A 32 -14.89 -11.84 6.12
N SER A 33 -14.33 -12.35 7.23
CA SER A 33 -14.87 -12.03 8.55
C SER A 33 -14.65 -10.56 8.91
N ILE A 34 -15.54 -9.99 9.72
CA ILE A 34 -15.38 -8.62 10.25
C ILE A 34 -14.05 -8.44 10.97
N ASN A 35 -13.60 -9.45 11.72
CA ASN A 35 -12.30 -9.41 12.39
C ASN A 35 -11.14 -9.36 11.41
N SER A 36 -11.21 -10.14 10.34
CA SER A 36 -10.22 -10.12 9.26
C SER A 36 -10.18 -8.76 8.56
N LEU A 37 -11.34 -8.20 8.21
CA LEU A 37 -11.45 -6.90 7.59
C LEU A 37 -10.91 -5.79 8.51
N THR A 38 -11.28 -5.79 9.79
CA THR A 38 -10.78 -4.82 10.78
C THR A 38 -9.26 -4.87 10.89
N ASN A 39 -8.68 -6.07 10.98
CA ASN A 39 -7.22 -6.23 11.02
C ASN A 39 -6.55 -5.71 9.73
N GLN A 40 -7.15 -5.93 8.55
CA GLN A 40 -6.66 -5.40 7.29
C GLN A 40 -6.67 -3.86 7.28
N ILE A 41 -7.78 -3.24 7.72
CA ILE A 41 -7.93 -1.78 7.80
C ILE A 41 -6.88 -1.18 8.74
N ILE A 42 -6.75 -1.72 9.95
CA ILE A 42 -5.77 -1.23 10.94
C ILE A 42 -4.35 -1.40 10.40
N SER A 43 -4.03 -2.56 9.83
CA SER A 43 -2.72 -2.82 9.24
C SER A 43 -2.40 -1.85 8.10
N SER A 44 -3.34 -1.61 7.19
CA SER A 44 -3.17 -0.67 6.08
C SER A 44 -3.00 0.77 6.58
N TYR A 45 -3.77 1.17 7.59
CA TYR A 45 -3.63 2.49 8.17
C TYR A 45 -2.25 2.71 8.79
N ILE A 46 -1.78 1.77 9.60
CA ILE A 46 -0.50 1.89 10.30
C ILE A 46 0.68 1.80 9.33
N LYS A 47 0.62 0.89 8.35
CA LYS A 47 1.75 0.61 7.46
C LYS A 47 1.85 1.56 6.28
N LEU A 48 0.74 2.12 5.81
CA LEU A 48 0.72 2.93 4.60
C LEU A 48 0.12 4.32 4.84
N TYR A 49 -1.15 4.42 5.25
CA TYR A 49 -1.84 5.71 5.27
C TYR A 49 -1.22 6.72 6.25
N SER A 50 -0.95 6.31 7.48
CA SER A 50 -0.35 7.20 8.47
C SER A 50 1.09 7.62 8.10
N PRO A 51 1.99 6.71 7.66
CA PRO A 51 3.29 7.11 7.12
C PRO A 51 3.19 8.00 5.88
N ALA A 52 2.30 7.69 4.93
CA ALA A 52 2.10 8.47 3.71
C ALA A 52 1.65 9.91 4.01
N GLN A 53 0.73 10.10 4.96
CA GLN A 53 0.34 11.43 5.42
C GLN A 53 1.52 12.23 5.97
N ARG A 54 2.37 11.60 6.79
CA ARG A 54 3.56 12.28 7.33
C ARG A 54 4.57 12.66 6.25
N ALA A 55 4.68 11.83 5.20
CA ALA A 55 5.54 12.09 4.04
C ALA A 55 4.93 13.07 3.03
N GLY A 56 3.74 13.63 3.29
CA GLY A 56 3.06 14.56 2.38
C GLY A 56 2.50 13.91 1.12
N ILE A 57 2.32 12.58 1.11
CA ILE A 57 1.77 11.86 -0.05
C ILE A 57 0.27 12.12 -0.15
N THR A 58 -0.17 12.47 -1.35
CA THR A 58 -1.58 12.71 -1.69
C THR A 58 -2.08 11.59 -2.60
N PHE A 59 -3.31 11.15 -2.38
CA PHE A 59 -3.99 10.18 -3.24
C PHE A 59 -4.76 10.91 -4.33
N ILE A 60 -4.49 10.57 -5.58
CA ILE A 60 -5.16 11.14 -6.75
C ILE A 60 -6.00 10.04 -7.41
N PRO A 61 -7.29 10.30 -7.77
CA PRO A 61 -8.10 9.34 -8.50
C PRO A 61 -7.43 8.92 -9.82
N LYS A 62 -7.45 7.63 -10.15
CA LYS A 62 -6.89 7.11 -11.41
C LYS A 62 -7.51 7.79 -12.64
N SER A 63 -8.82 8.07 -12.61
CA SER A 63 -9.54 8.78 -13.68
C SER A 63 -9.02 10.19 -13.96
N VAL A 64 -8.32 10.81 -13.01
CA VAL A 64 -7.65 12.10 -13.18
C VAL A 64 -6.19 11.91 -13.58
N LEU A 65 -5.50 10.95 -12.96
CA LEU A 65 -4.08 10.73 -13.17
C LEU A 65 -3.78 10.18 -14.57
N ILE A 66 -4.56 9.21 -15.05
CA ILE A 66 -4.33 8.58 -16.36
C ILE A 66 -4.33 9.59 -17.51
N PRO A 67 -5.37 10.44 -17.71
CA PRO A 67 -5.35 11.44 -18.77
C PRO A 67 -4.17 12.42 -18.66
N ILE A 68 -3.72 12.76 -17.47
CA ILE A 68 -2.55 13.61 -17.26
C ILE A 68 -1.30 12.90 -17.79
N ILE A 69 -1.07 11.64 -17.40
CA ILE A 69 0.09 10.87 -17.85
C ILE A 69 0.04 10.65 -19.36
N ASP A 70 -1.11 10.29 -19.91
CA ASP A 70 -1.28 10.06 -21.36
C ASP A 70 -1.05 11.32 -22.21
N SER A 71 -1.20 12.51 -21.61
CA SER A 71 -0.92 13.79 -22.28
C SER A 71 0.58 14.16 -22.30
N LEU A 72 1.41 13.46 -21.53
CA LEU A 72 2.84 13.74 -21.42
C LEU A 72 3.62 12.96 -22.49
N ALA A 73 4.64 13.60 -23.05
CA ALA A 73 5.61 12.89 -23.87
C ALA A 73 6.53 12.02 -22.97
N GLU A 74 7.05 10.94 -23.52
CA GLU A 74 7.89 9.97 -22.78
C GLU A 74 9.07 10.63 -22.05
N TYR A 75 9.74 11.61 -22.67
CA TYR A 75 10.83 12.35 -22.03
C TYR A 75 10.38 13.17 -20.82
N GLN A 76 9.13 13.65 -20.79
CA GLN A 76 8.59 14.38 -19.66
C GLN A 76 8.33 13.44 -18.48
N ILE A 77 7.80 12.25 -18.75
CA ILE A 77 7.62 11.19 -17.74
C ILE A 77 8.97 10.78 -17.16
N ALA A 78 9.97 10.54 -18.01
CA ALA A 78 11.32 10.20 -17.58
C ALA A 78 11.96 11.31 -16.72
N ASN A 79 11.75 12.58 -17.09
CA ASN A 79 12.24 13.72 -16.32
C ASN A 79 11.56 13.83 -14.94
N ILE A 80 10.25 13.64 -14.88
CA ILE A 80 9.50 13.63 -13.60
C ILE A 80 10.02 12.52 -12.69
N ALA A 81 10.22 11.30 -13.21
CA ALA A 81 10.76 10.18 -12.47
C ALA A 81 12.18 10.46 -11.93
N GLU A 82 13.03 11.11 -12.74
CA GLU A 82 14.40 11.47 -12.33
C GLU A 82 14.41 12.58 -11.28
N VAL A 83 13.53 13.57 -11.39
CA VAL A 83 13.35 14.62 -10.36
C VAL A 83 12.90 14.00 -9.04
N PHE A 84 11.93 13.07 -9.08
CA PHE A 84 11.48 12.36 -7.90
C PHE A 84 12.59 11.52 -7.28
N ARG A 85 13.34 10.78 -8.10
CA ARG A 85 14.49 9.98 -7.65
C ARG A 85 15.54 10.82 -6.93
N LYS A 86 15.88 12.00 -7.47
CA LYS A 86 16.92 12.87 -6.91
C LYS A 86 16.49 13.62 -5.65
N ASN A 87 15.26 14.09 -5.63
CA ASN A 87 14.84 15.11 -4.67
C ASN A 87 13.82 14.61 -3.64
N GLY A 88 13.24 13.42 -3.81
CA GLY A 88 12.13 13.03 -2.95
C GLY A 88 12.09 11.56 -2.55
N TYR A 89 12.74 10.68 -3.30
CA TYR A 89 12.57 9.24 -3.07
C TYR A 89 13.11 8.80 -1.71
N GLU A 90 14.36 9.19 -1.39
CA GLU A 90 15.00 8.79 -0.13
C GLU A 90 14.33 9.43 1.08
N GLU A 91 14.01 10.73 1.01
CA GLU A 91 13.30 11.42 2.08
C GLU A 91 11.91 10.83 2.32
N THR A 92 11.17 10.53 1.24
CA THR A 92 9.86 9.89 1.34
C THR A 92 9.94 8.52 1.99
N LEU A 93 10.90 7.69 1.61
CA LEU A 93 11.11 6.38 2.22
C LEU A 93 11.46 6.50 3.71
N LEU A 94 12.37 7.42 4.09
CA LEU A 94 12.72 7.66 5.49
C LEU A 94 11.52 8.11 6.31
N MET A 95 10.72 9.04 5.80
CA MET A 95 9.52 9.52 6.49
C MET A 95 8.48 8.42 6.64
N MET A 96 8.38 7.51 5.68
CA MET A 96 7.42 6.40 5.71
C MET A 96 7.87 5.27 6.64
N SER A 97 9.13 4.88 6.63
CA SER A 97 9.58 3.64 7.27
C SER A 97 10.64 3.81 8.35
N LYS A 98 11.36 4.94 8.37
CA LYS A 98 12.55 5.16 9.22
C LYS A 98 13.68 4.15 9.00
N ASP A 99 13.62 3.37 7.94
CA ASP A 99 14.58 2.31 7.60
C ASP A 99 14.67 2.19 6.07
N TYR A 100 15.89 1.97 5.56
CA TYR A 100 16.18 1.75 4.14
C TYR A 100 16.41 0.28 3.78
N SER A 101 16.10 -0.65 4.68
CA SER A 101 16.29 -2.05 4.35
C SER A 101 15.41 -2.45 3.15
N LEU A 102 15.95 -3.30 2.30
CA LEU A 102 15.22 -3.81 1.13
C LEU A 102 13.89 -4.44 1.51
N SER A 103 13.83 -5.12 2.66
CA SER A 103 12.58 -5.72 3.15
C SER A 103 11.51 -4.68 3.44
N VAL A 104 11.85 -3.54 4.00
CA VAL A 104 10.90 -2.45 4.28
C VAL A 104 10.42 -1.79 2.99
N ILE A 105 11.31 -1.58 2.02
CA ILE A 105 10.94 -1.04 0.71
C ILE A 105 9.95 -1.98 0.01
N LEU A 106 10.21 -3.28 0.02
CA LEU A 106 9.33 -4.29 -0.57
C LEU A 106 7.98 -4.37 0.15
N ASP A 107 7.96 -4.29 1.48
CA ASP A 107 6.72 -4.28 2.27
C ASP A 107 5.86 -3.03 1.98
N LEU A 108 6.49 -1.87 1.78
CA LEU A 108 5.81 -0.65 1.36
C LEU A 108 5.23 -0.79 -0.05
N PHE A 109 6.00 -1.36 -0.97
CA PHE A 109 5.57 -1.59 -2.34
C PHE A 109 4.41 -2.58 -2.40
N ASP A 110 4.48 -3.71 -1.70
CA ASP A 110 3.38 -4.66 -1.55
C ASP A 110 2.12 -3.98 -0.98
N SER A 111 2.31 -3.14 0.05
CA SER A 111 1.20 -2.40 0.67
C SER A 111 0.56 -1.42 -0.29
N TRP A 112 1.37 -0.72 -1.10
CA TRP A 112 0.89 0.22 -2.11
C TRP A 112 0.13 -0.50 -3.24
N LEU A 113 0.65 -1.62 -3.77
CA LEU A 113 -0.03 -2.43 -4.79
C LEU A 113 -1.41 -2.91 -4.30
N ASN A 114 -1.48 -3.40 -3.05
CA ASN A 114 -2.73 -3.86 -2.45
C ASN A 114 -3.77 -2.73 -2.30
N VAL A 115 -3.35 -1.56 -1.82
CA VAL A 115 -4.25 -0.40 -1.66
C VAL A 115 -4.70 0.16 -3.02
N SER A 116 -3.82 0.08 -4.02
CA SER A 116 -4.14 0.47 -5.40
C SER A 116 -5.02 -0.53 -6.13
N ASN A 117 -5.43 -1.61 -5.46
CA ASN A 117 -6.22 -2.72 -6.02
C ASN A 117 -5.58 -3.29 -7.31
N MET A 118 -4.26 -3.38 -7.32
CA MET A 118 -3.51 -4.02 -8.40
C MET A 118 -3.31 -5.50 -8.08
N GLN A 119 -3.61 -6.35 -9.05
CA GLN A 119 -3.27 -7.76 -8.95
C GLN A 119 -1.80 -7.95 -9.28
N PHE A 120 -1.07 -8.65 -8.43
CA PHE A 120 0.34 -8.91 -8.66
C PHE A 120 0.76 -10.28 -8.12
N ASP A 121 1.74 -10.87 -8.79
CA ASP A 121 2.47 -12.03 -8.34
C ASP A 121 3.90 -11.65 -7.99
N ARG A 122 4.42 -12.24 -6.93
CA ARG A 122 5.78 -12.06 -6.48
C ARG A 122 6.57 -13.35 -6.60
N VAL A 123 7.53 -13.38 -7.52
CA VAL A 123 8.37 -14.55 -7.79
C VAL A 123 9.76 -14.28 -7.23
N SER A 124 10.23 -15.15 -6.31
CA SER A 124 11.56 -15.05 -5.71
C SER A 124 12.52 -16.03 -6.44
N GLY A 125 13.58 -15.50 -7.01
CA GLY A 125 14.74 -16.26 -7.49
C GLY A 125 15.85 -16.33 -6.43
N GLU A 126 16.98 -16.96 -6.75
CA GLU A 126 18.13 -17.07 -5.82
C GLU A 126 18.70 -15.70 -5.43
N ASN A 127 18.82 -14.76 -6.36
CA ASN A 127 19.34 -13.41 -6.16
C ASN A 127 18.45 -12.33 -6.80
N SER A 128 17.19 -12.64 -7.08
CA SER A 128 16.26 -11.73 -7.73
C SER A 128 14.87 -11.82 -7.15
N LEU A 129 14.15 -10.73 -7.26
CA LEU A 129 12.74 -10.64 -6.93
C LEU A 129 12.01 -10.00 -8.10
N THR A 130 11.01 -10.69 -8.63
CA THR A 130 10.23 -10.22 -9.78
C THR A 130 8.79 -9.99 -9.34
N TYR A 131 8.26 -8.84 -9.69
CA TYR A 131 6.84 -8.53 -9.59
C TYR A 131 6.20 -8.61 -10.97
N ILE A 132 5.13 -9.37 -11.09
CA ILE A 132 4.28 -9.43 -12.28
C ILE A 132 3.01 -8.68 -11.90
N ILE A 133 2.80 -7.50 -12.48
CA ILE A 133 1.68 -6.64 -12.14
C ILE A 133 0.70 -6.65 -13.33
N ASN A 134 -0.54 -7.05 -13.06
CA ASN A 134 -1.61 -7.00 -14.05
C ASN A 134 -2.31 -5.64 -13.97
N HIS A 135 -2.14 -4.87 -15.04
CA HIS A 135 -2.89 -3.64 -15.26
C HIS A 135 -4.19 -4.01 -15.97
N GLY A 136 -5.30 -4.02 -15.21
CA GLY A 136 -6.64 -4.16 -15.77
C GLY A 136 -7.12 -2.87 -16.42
#